data_fa5b9d741dceaa4817f5a48cd9fba6cb
#
_entry.id   fa5b9d741dceaa4817f5a48cd9fba6cb
#
_cell.length_a   1.000
_cell.length_b   1.000
_cell.length_c   1.000
_cell.angle_alpha   90.00
_cell.angle_beta   90.00
_cell.angle_gamma   90.00
#
_symmetry.space_group_name_H-M   'P 1'
#
loop_
_entity.id
_entity.type
_entity.pdbx_description
1 polymer ?
#
loop_
_entity_poly.entity_id
_entity_poly.type
_entity_poly.pdbx_seq_one_letter_code
_entity_poly.pdbx_strand_id
1 'polypeptide(L)'
;MTRPFRFGVVAPLQTDLPTWRDHVRRIADSGYSTLLMPDFPQLQPAPGPTLAMAAALTDLRVGTWVYASPLRPAWSTAWEAHSLSVVTEGRFEMGVGTGRPGIEDELRDLGMPVVPPSERLTQVRETVTMLRELDGPDLHTPVVMAVHGPKAQALAADLADTVTFALMPGEAQPTPSSWCATSAPSRTSWG
;
A
#
# COMPACT_ATOMS: atom_id res chain seq x y z
N MET A 1 18.08 -1.55 -19.77
CA MET A 1 16.76 -2.04 -20.21
C MET A 1 15.70 -1.09 -19.67
N THR A 2 14.86 -0.50 -20.53
CA THR A 2 13.72 0.31 -20.11
C THR A 2 12.63 -0.59 -19.54
N ARG A 3 12.20 -0.35 -18.29
CA ARG A 3 11.04 -1.06 -17.74
C ARG A 3 9.77 -0.50 -18.37
N PRO A 4 8.84 -1.32 -18.86
CA PRO A 4 7.57 -0.84 -19.39
C PRO A 4 6.75 -0.17 -18.26
N PHE A 5 5.98 0.84 -18.63
CA PHE A 5 5.03 1.44 -17.69
C PHE A 5 3.94 0.42 -17.33
N ARG A 6 3.56 0.41 -16.05
CA ARG A 6 2.41 -0.32 -15.55
C ARG A 6 1.33 0.66 -15.13
N PHE A 7 0.09 0.37 -15.50
CA PHE A 7 -1.06 1.18 -15.13
C PHE A 7 -1.92 0.42 -14.12
N GLY A 8 -2.13 1.02 -12.96
CA GLY A 8 -3.03 0.50 -11.93
C GLY A 8 -4.31 1.33 -11.87
N VAL A 9 -5.38 0.72 -11.38
CA VAL A 9 -6.67 1.39 -11.15
C VAL A 9 -7.17 1.09 -9.74
N VAL A 10 -7.71 2.12 -9.08
CA VAL A 10 -8.38 1.98 -7.79
C VAL A 10 -9.84 1.60 -8.03
N ALA A 11 -10.25 0.42 -7.58
CA ALA A 11 -11.57 -0.14 -7.81
C ALA A 11 -12.19 -0.71 -6.52
N PRO A 12 -12.76 0.15 -5.66
CA PRO A 12 -13.41 -0.28 -4.43
C PRO A 12 -14.68 -1.11 -4.74
N LEU A 13 -15.01 -2.05 -3.85
CA LEU A 13 -16.26 -2.81 -3.90
C LEU A 13 -17.39 -2.00 -3.26
N GLN A 14 -18.04 -1.17 -4.06
CA GLN A 14 -19.15 -0.29 -3.64
C GLN A 14 -20.47 -0.61 -4.37
N THR A 15 -20.50 -1.69 -5.13
CA THR A 15 -21.69 -2.21 -5.83
C THR A 15 -21.98 -3.62 -5.36
N ASP A 16 -22.99 -4.26 -5.94
CA ASP A 16 -23.23 -5.70 -5.73
C ASP A 16 -22.04 -6.53 -6.28
N LEU A 17 -21.86 -7.69 -5.72
CA LEU A 17 -20.71 -8.55 -6.01
C LEU A 17 -20.65 -9.03 -7.48
N PRO A 18 -21.76 -9.44 -8.15
CA PRO A 18 -21.72 -9.76 -9.57
C PRO A 18 -21.23 -8.61 -10.44
N THR A 19 -21.77 -7.43 -10.26
CA THR A 19 -21.38 -6.21 -11.00
C THR A 19 -19.89 -5.88 -10.78
N TRP A 20 -19.41 -5.99 -9.55
CA TRP A 20 -18.00 -5.74 -9.25
C TRP A 20 -17.08 -6.78 -9.90
N ARG A 21 -17.44 -8.06 -9.92
CA ARG A 21 -16.67 -9.11 -10.62
C ARG A 21 -16.53 -8.84 -12.11
N ASP A 22 -17.62 -8.40 -12.74
CA ASP A 22 -17.59 -8.04 -14.17
C ASP A 22 -16.75 -6.79 -14.42
N HIS A 23 -16.74 -5.85 -13.46
CA HIS A 23 -15.86 -4.71 -13.50
C HIS A 23 -14.38 -5.11 -13.39
N VAL A 24 -14.03 -6.02 -12.49
CA VAL A 24 -12.66 -6.55 -12.34
C VAL A 24 -12.17 -7.22 -13.62
N ARG A 25 -12.99 -8.07 -14.26
CA ARG A 25 -12.67 -8.69 -15.54
C ARG A 25 -12.43 -7.65 -16.63
N ARG A 26 -13.31 -6.65 -16.72
CA ARG A 26 -13.19 -5.55 -17.68
C ARG A 26 -11.91 -4.75 -17.49
N ILE A 27 -11.48 -4.52 -16.24
CA ILE A 27 -10.20 -3.89 -15.93
C ILE A 27 -9.04 -4.72 -16.49
N ALA A 28 -9.05 -6.04 -16.28
CA ALA A 28 -8.04 -6.94 -16.82
C ALA A 28 -8.01 -6.91 -18.36
N ASP A 29 -9.18 -7.03 -19.00
CA ASP A 29 -9.33 -7.02 -20.46
C ASP A 29 -8.91 -5.68 -21.09
N SER A 30 -8.96 -4.59 -20.33
CA SER A 30 -8.55 -3.25 -20.77
C SER A 30 -7.03 -3.00 -20.70
N GLY A 31 -6.24 -4.00 -20.28
CA GLY A 31 -4.78 -3.93 -20.26
C GLY A 31 -4.20 -3.24 -19.02
N TYR A 32 -4.99 -3.00 -17.99
CA TYR A 32 -4.43 -2.62 -16.69
C TYR A 32 -3.61 -3.76 -16.11
N SER A 33 -2.53 -3.42 -15.42
CA SER A 33 -1.64 -4.39 -14.78
C SER A 33 -1.96 -4.65 -13.32
N THR A 34 -2.59 -3.68 -12.63
CA THR A 34 -2.78 -3.75 -11.19
C THR A 34 -4.14 -3.20 -10.78
N LEU A 35 -4.86 -3.95 -9.95
CA LEU A 35 -6.07 -3.50 -9.27
C LEU A 35 -5.71 -3.10 -7.84
N LEU A 36 -6.07 -1.90 -7.44
CA LEU A 36 -5.78 -1.32 -6.15
C LEU A 36 -7.08 -1.11 -5.35
N MET A 37 -7.04 -1.38 -4.05
CA MET A 37 -8.19 -1.23 -3.16
C MET A 37 -7.85 -0.36 -1.95
N PRO A 38 -8.66 0.69 -1.67
CA PRO A 38 -8.48 1.52 -0.48
C PRO A 38 -8.91 0.78 0.79
N ASP A 39 -8.46 1.28 1.94
CA ASP A 39 -8.81 0.75 3.27
C ASP A 39 -9.83 1.68 3.95
N PHE A 40 -11.13 1.45 3.65
CA PHE A 40 -12.25 2.24 4.17
C PHE A 40 -13.28 1.34 4.85
N PRO A 41 -13.15 1.03 6.15
CA PRO A 41 -14.03 0.09 6.85
C PRO A 41 -15.53 0.40 6.76
N GLN A 42 -15.89 1.68 6.65
CA GLN A 42 -17.30 2.11 6.61
C GLN A 42 -17.90 2.10 5.21
N LEU A 43 -17.11 1.98 4.16
CA LEU A 43 -17.56 2.18 2.77
C LEU A 43 -17.51 0.92 1.91
N GLN A 44 -16.76 -0.10 2.34
CA GLN A 44 -16.54 -1.32 1.55
C GLN A 44 -16.12 -2.49 2.43
N PRO A 45 -16.20 -3.74 1.95
CA PRO A 45 -15.58 -4.89 2.59
C PRO A 45 -14.07 -4.76 2.72
N ALA A 46 -13.48 -5.48 3.68
CA ALA A 46 -12.03 -5.47 3.91
C ALA A 46 -11.24 -5.75 2.63
N PRO A 47 -10.12 -5.05 2.40
CA PRO A 47 -9.32 -5.20 1.18
C PRO A 47 -8.83 -6.62 0.94
N GLY A 48 -8.32 -7.30 1.96
CA GLY A 48 -7.69 -8.62 1.81
C GLY A 48 -8.55 -9.67 1.13
N PRO A 49 -9.73 -10.03 1.65
CA PRO A 49 -10.63 -11.00 1.00
C PRO A 49 -11.03 -10.59 -0.41
N THR A 50 -11.26 -9.30 -0.62
CA THR A 50 -11.71 -8.75 -1.90
C THR A 50 -10.59 -8.81 -2.95
N LEU A 51 -9.36 -8.49 -2.57
CA LEU A 51 -8.18 -8.58 -3.43
C LEU A 51 -7.82 -10.04 -3.77
N ALA A 52 -7.93 -10.96 -2.79
CA ALA A 52 -7.76 -12.38 -3.05
C ALA A 52 -8.76 -12.90 -4.11
N MET A 53 -10.02 -12.46 -4.02
CA MET A 53 -11.03 -12.80 -5.02
C MET A 53 -10.70 -12.21 -6.39
N ALA A 54 -10.26 -10.96 -6.47
CA ALA A 54 -9.86 -10.34 -7.74
C ALA A 54 -8.71 -11.10 -8.41
N ALA A 55 -7.70 -11.47 -7.63
CA ALA A 55 -6.56 -12.26 -8.10
C ALA A 55 -6.94 -13.67 -8.57
N ALA A 56 -7.96 -14.28 -7.94
CA ALA A 56 -8.48 -15.59 -8.36
C ALA A 56 -9.32 -15.51 -9.65
N LEU A 57 -9.88 -14.35 -9.95
CA LEU A 57 -10.71 -14.13 -11.15
C LEU A 57 -9.93 -13.70 -12.39
N THR A 58 -8.71 -13.17 -12.21
CA THR A 58 -7.91 -12.56 -13.28
C THR A 58 -6.42 -12.73 -13.02
N ASP A 59 -5.59 -12.41 -14.00
CA ASP A 59 -4.12 -12.38 -13.87
C ASP A 59 -3.58 -11.02 -13.37
N LEU A 60 -4.47 -10.12 -12.93
CA LEU A 60 -4.06 -8.82 -12.39
C LEU A 60 -3.15 -9.00 -11.17
N ARG A 61 -2.17 -8.14 -11.05
CA ARG A 61 -1.59 -7.83 -9.75
C ARG A 61 -2.65 -7.12 -8.91
N VAL A 62 -2.60 -7.33 -7.62
CA VAL A 62 -3.56 -6.71 -6.68
C VAL A 62 -2.79 -6.03 -5.56
N GLY A 63 -3.32 -4.95 -5.03
CA GLY A 63 -2.65 -4.24 -3.95
C GLY A 63 -3.58 -3.35 -3.15
N THR A 64 -3.14 -3.00 -1.97
CA THR A 64 -3.84 -2.01 -1.13
C THR A 64 -3.43 -0.59 -1.51
N TRP A 65 -4.36 0.37 -1.40
CA TRP A 65 -4.12 1.76 -1.72
C TRP A 65 -4.75 2.73 -0.70
N VAL A 66 -4.26 2.77 0.49
CA VAL A 66 -3.24 1.94 1.14
C VAL A 66 -3.78 1.47 2.47
N TYR A 67 -3.24 0.42 3.07
CA TYR A 67 -3.52 0.10 4.47
C TYR A 67 -3.16 1.29 5.35
N ALA A 68 -4.10 1.70 6.22
CA ALA A 68 -3.88 2.74 7.19
C ALA A 68 -3.34 2.14 8.49
N SER A 69 -2.10 2.43 8.84
CA SER A 69 -1.43 1.82 10.00
C SER A 69 -2.21 1.91 11.31
N PRO A 70 -2.97 2.98 11.64
CA PRO A 70 -3.69 3.03 12.91
C PRO A 70 -4.98 2.20 12.95
N LEU A 71 -5.45 1.66 11.80
CA LEU A 71 -6.68 0.85 11.75
C LEU A 71 -6.47 -0.61 12.18
N ARG A 72 -5.24 -1.09 12.27
CA ARG A 72 -4.95 -2.48 12.63
C ARG A 72 -3.55 -2.66 13.23
N PRO A 73 -3.35 -3.68 14.07
CA PRO A 73 -2.02 -3.99 14.60
C PRO A 73 -1.01 -4.30 13.50
N ALA A 74 0.24 -3.89 13.67
CA ALA A 74 1.31 -4.10 12.70
C ALA A 74 1.48 -5.57 12.29
N TRP A 75 1.46 -6.49 13.29
CA TRP A 75 1.58 -7.93 13.05
C TRP A 75 0.43 -8.49 12.19
N SER A 76 -0.80 -8.00 12.41
CA SER A 76 -1.99 -8.45 11.67
C SER A 76 -1.90 -8.01 10.20
N THR A 77 -1.46 -6.78 9.96
CA THR A 77 -1.25 -6.25 8.60
C THR A 77 -0.14 -7.00 7.88
N ALA A 78 0.98 -7.27 8.56
CA ALA A 78 2.09 -8.03 7.99
C ALA A 78 1.70 -9.47 7.65
N TRP A 79 0.98 -10.14 8.55
CA TRP A 79 0.48 -11.50 8.33
C TRP A 79 -0.51 -11.58 7.16
N GLU A 80 -1.46 -10.65 7.09
CA GLU A 80 -2.40 -10.57 5.98
C GLU A 80 -1.68 -10.31 4.65
N ALA A 81 -0.72 -9.38 4.62
CA ALA A 81 0.06 -9.06 3.44
C ALA A 81 0.90 -10.26 2.94
N HIS A 82 1.59 -10.94 3.85
CA HIS A 82 2.31 -12.18 3.55
C HIS A 82 1.36 -13.25 2.99
N SER A 83 0.22 -13.48 3.66
CA SER A 83 -0.77 -14.46 3.22
C SER A 83 -1.31 -14.15 1.83
N LEU A 84 -1.60 -12.86 1.54
CA LEU A 84 -2.02 -12.43 0.22
C LEU A 84 -0.92 -12.67 -0.83
N SER A 85 0.33 -12.39 -0.51
CA SER A 85 1.45 -12.70 -1.41
C SER A 85 1.52 -14.18 -1.75
N VAL A 86 1.38 -15.06 -0.74
CA VAL A 86 1.38 -16.52 -0.93
C VAL A 86 0.21 -16.96 -1.81
N VAL A 87 -1.03 -16.60 -1.46
CA VAL A 87 -2.24 -17.08 -2.17
C VAL A 87 -2.41 -16.45 -3.56
N THR A 88 -1.74 -15.34 -3.84
CA THR A 88 -1.73 -14.72 -5.17
C THR A 88 -0.47 -15.03 -5.98
N GLU A 89 0.37 -15.95 -5.50
CA GLU A 89 1.60 -16.35 -6.18
C GLU A 89 2.53 -15.16 -6.49
N GLY A 90 2.72 -14.27 -5.49
CA GLY A 90 3.57 -13.08 -5.61
C GLY A 90 2.96 -11.92 -6.41
N ARG A 91 1.67 -11.95 -6.71
CA ARG A 91 0.97 -10.86 -7.41
C ARG A 91 0.42 -9.78 -6.49
N PHE A 92 0.58 -9.90 -5.18
CA PHE A 92 0.16 -8.88 -4.21
C PHE A 92 1.25 -7.81 -4.02
N GLU A 93 0.83 -6.56 -3.84
CA GLU A 93 1.66 -5.39 -3.50
C GLU A 93 1.06 -4.73 -2.26
N MET A 94 1.82 -4.67 -1.15
CA MET A 94 1.36 -4.03 0.07
C MET A 94 1.52 -2.51 0.00
N GLY A 95 0.43 -1.81 -0.26
CA GLY A 95 0.39 -0.37 -0.03
C GLY A 95 0.14 -0.06 1.46
N VAL A 96 0.95 0.78 2.07
CA VAL A 96 0.84 1.15 3.48
C VAL A 96 1.13 2.64 3.69
N GLY A 97 0.44 3.24 4.67
CA GLY A 97 0.61 4.64 5.04
C GLY A 97 0.11 4.93 6.46
N THR A 98 0.28 6.18 6.89
CA THR A 98 -0.07 6.62 8.25
C THR A 98 -1.54 7.02 8.43
N GLY A 99 -2.37 6.74 7.43
CA GLY A 99 -3.76 7.19 7.40
C GLY A 99 -3.94 8.52 6.67
N ARG A 100 -5.15 8.74 6.16
CA ARG A 100 -5.57 9.97 5.46
C ARG A 100 -5.82 11.12 6.44
N PRO A 101 -5.94 12.35 5.97
CA PRO A 101 -6.44 13.47 6.78
C PRO A 101 -7.82 13.11 7.40
N GLY A 102 -8.01 13.40 8.67
CA GLY A 102 -9.24 13.08 9.42
C GLY A 102 -9.32 11.65 9.95
N ILE A 103 -8.26 10.85 9.85
CA ILE A 103 -8.23 9.47 10.38
C ILE A 103 -8.51 9.41 11.89
N GLU A 104 -8.20 10.47 12.63
CA GLU A 104 -8.46 10.57 14.06
C GLU A 104 -9.96 10.51 14.39
N ASP A 105 -10.81 11.14 13.58
CA ASP A 105 -12.26 11.11 13.77
C ASP A 105 -12.80 9.73 13.43
N GLU A 106 -12.33 9.13 12.36
CA GLU A 106 -12.68 7.75 12.00
C GLU A 106 -12.30 6.74 13.10
N LEU A 107 -11.11 6.86 13.70
CA LEU A 107 -10.71 6.00 14.82
C LEU A 107 -11.65 6.15 16.01
N ARG A 108 -12.09 7.39 16.34
CA ARG A 108 -13.08 7.63 17.40
C ARG A 108 -14.43 6.99 17.09
N ASP A 109 -14.91 7.13 15.85
CA ASP A 109 -16.19 6.55 15.40
C ASP A 109 -16.17 5.03 15.45
N LEU A 110 -15.00 4.43 15.22
CA LEU A 110 -14.78 2.98 15.33
C LEU A 110 -14.50 2.51 16.78
N GLY A 111 -14.46 3.42 17.76
CA GLY A 111 -14.13 3.11 19.14
C GLY A 111 -12.66 2.70 19.34
N MET A 112 -11.80 3.08 18.44
CA MET A 112 -10.37 2.77 18.47
C MET A 112 -9.56 3.90 19.14
N PRO A 113 -8.39 3.58 19.74
CA PRO A 113 -7.52 4.62 20.28
C PRO A 113 -6.95 5.50 19.17
N VAL A 114 -6.93 6.81 19.41
CA VAL A 114 -6.30 7.78 18.51
C VAL A 114 -4.78 7.69 18.67
N VAL A 115 -4.10 7.27 17.63
CA VAL A 115 -2.65 7.08 17.59
C VAL A 115 -1.96 8.36 17.08
N PRO A 116 -0.98 8.91 17.82
CA PRO A 116 -0.21 10.08 17.37
C PRO A 116 0.54 9.84 16.06
N PRO A 117 0.79 10.88 15.23
CA PRO A 117 1.46 10.73 13.94
C PRO A 117 2.84 10.05 14.01
N SER A 118 3.61 10.28 15.09
CA SER A 118 4.91 9.64 15.30
C SER A 118 4.78 8.13 15.51
N GLU A 119 3.80 7.69 16.26
CA GLU A 119 3.54 6.27 16.52
C GLU A 119 3.03 5.57 15.26
N ARG A 120 2.21 6.25 14.43
CA ARG A 120 1.76 5.72 13.14
C ARG A 120 2.93 5.41 12.20
N LEU A 121 3.98 6.25 12.20
CA LEU A 121 5.21 5.96 11.45
C LEU A 121 5.97 4.74 12.01
N THR A 122 6.00 4.61 13.34
CA THR A 122 6.56 3.43 14.01
C THR A 122 5.80 2.17 13.63
N GLN A 123 4.47 2.21 13.66
CA GLN A 123 3.62 1.09 13.23
C GLN A 123 3.87 0.69 11.76
N VAL A 124 4.06 1.65 10.85
CA VAL A 124 4.44 1.35 9.45
C VAL A 124 5.78 0.62 9.41
N ARG A 125 6.81 1.09 10.15
CA ARG A 125 8.12 0.43 10.22
C ARG A 125 7.99 -0.99 10.75
N GLU A 126 7.27 -1.18 11.85
CA GLU A 126 7.03 -2.51 12.45
C GLU A 126 6.33 -3.45 11.47
N THR A 127 5.29 -2.95 10.78
CA THR A 127 4.57 -3.74 9.76
C THR A 127 5.51 -4.25 8.68
N VAL A 128 6.35 -3.38 8.13
CA VAL A 128 7.29 -3.77 7.06
C VAL A 128 8.37 -4.71 7.58
N THR A 129 8.89 -4.47 8.77
CA THR A 129 9.89 -5.37 9.40
C THR A 129 9.33 -6.77 9.59
N MET A 130 8.14 -6.89 10.20
CA MET A 130 7.45 -8.18 10.39
C MET A 130 7.11 -8.86 9.06
N LEU A 131 6.71 -8.10 8.04
CA LEU A 131 6.46 -8.65 6.72
C LEU A 131 7.73 -9.27 6.12
N ARG A 132 8.88 -8.60 6.22
CA ARG A 132 10.15 -9.13 5.74
C ARG A 132 10.59 -10.41 6.48
N GLU A 133 10.31 -10.47 7.79
CA GLU A 133 10.56 -11.67 8.60
C GLU A 133 9.66 -12.84 8.16
N LEU A 134 8.37 -12.59 7.87
CA LEU A 134 7.44 -13.60 7.39
C LEU A 134 7.77 -14.07 5.96
N ASP A 135 8.14 -13.16 5.09
CA ASP A 135 8.51 -13.46 3.69
C ASP A 135 9.80 -14.31 3.64
N GLY A 136 10.73 -14.09 4.56
CA GLY A 136 12.00 -14.81 4.57
C GLY A 136 12.82 -14.61 3.29
N PRO A 137 13.68 -15.57 2.92
CA PRO A 137 14.55 -15.44 1.75
C PRO A 137 13.84 -15.74 0.41
N ASP A 138 12.72 -16.45 0.44
CA ASP A 138 12.11 -17.04 -0.76
C ASP A 138 10.97 -16.20 -1.34
N LEU A 139 10.42 -15.27 -0.57
CA LEU A 139 9.33 -14.40 -0.98
C LEU A 139 9.71 -12.93 -0.76
N HIS A 140 9.34 -12.06 -1.69
CA HIS A 140 9.45 -10.61 -1.52
C HIS A 140 8.14 -9.94 -1.89
N THR A 141 7.34 -9.59 -0.88
CA THR A 141 6.13 -8.79 -1.06
C THR A 141 6.51 -7.34 -1.32
N PRO A 142 6.23 -6.77 -2.51
CA PRO A 142 6.55 -5.37 -2.78
C PRO A 142 5.80 -4.44 -1.83
N VAL A 143 6.51 -3.45 -1.30
CA VAL A 143 5.96 -2.42 -0.40
C VAL A 143 5.84 -1.10 -1.13
N VAL A 144 4.62 -0.56 -1.19
CA VAL A 144 4.30 0.76 -1.71
C VAL A 144 3.97 1.68 -0.54
N MET A 145 4.71 2.76 -0.34
CA MET A 145 4.42 3.71 0.73
C MET A 145 3.80 4.99 0.19
N ALA A 146 2.62 5.33 0.72
CA ALA A 146 2.01 6.63 0.50
C ALA A 146 2.56 7.62 1.54
N VAL A 147 3.25 8.66 1.07
CA VAL A 147 3.98 9.58 1.93
C VAL A 147 3.53 11.02 1.77
N HIS A 148 3.48 11.72 2.90
CA HIS A 148 3.32 13.17 2.98
C HIS A 148 4.30 13.69 4.06
N GLY A 149 5.12 14.66 3.68
CA GLY A 149 6.09 15.27 4.58
C GLY A 149 7.40 14.49 4.78
N PRO A 150 8.43 15.17 5.33
CA PRO A 150 9.83 14.69 5.27
C PRO A 150 10.09 13.42 6.08
N LYS A 151 9.43 13.24 7.23
CA LYS A 151 9.63 12.04 8.06
C LYS A 151 9.10 10.77 7.38
N ALA A 152 7.95 10.85 6.72
CA ALA A 152 7.38 9.74 5.97
C ALA A 152 8.21 9.43 4.72
N GLN A 153 8.74 10.47 4.05
CA GLN A 153 9.65 10.32 2.90
C GLN A 153 10.96 9.62 3.31
N ALA A 154 11.57 10.03 4.43
CA ALA A 154 12.76 9.38 4.95
C ALA A 154 12.50 7.91 5.29
N LEU A 155 11.36 7.61 5.94
CA LEU A 155 10.98 6.23 6.24
C LEU A 155 10.78 5.39 4.96
N ALA A 156 10.15 5.97 3.94
CA ALA A 156 9.93 5.28 2.67
C ALA A 156 11.23 5.02 1.90
N ALA A 157 12.21 5.91 1.98
CA ALA A 157 13.52 5.70 1.39
C ALA A 157 14.26 4.48 1.97
N ASP A 158 14.01 4.17 3.24
CA ASP A 158 14.60 3.01 3.91
C ASP A 158 13.86 1.69 3.60
N LEU A 159 12.54 1.73 3.44
CA LEU A 159 11.70 0.54 3.55
C LEU A 159 10.91 0.18 2.28
N ALA A 160 10.62 1.17 1.42
CA ALA A 160 9.68 0.97 0.32
C ALA A 160 10.37 0.56 -0.99
N ASP A 161 9.74 -0.35 -1.72
CA ASP A 161 10.10 -0.66 -3.11
C ASP A 161 9.57 0.43 -4.07
N THR A 162 8.46 1.08 -3.68
CA THR A 162 7.81 2.16 -4.45
C THR A 162 7.28 3.23 -3.51
N VAL A 163 7.49 4.49 -3.87
CA VAL A 163 6.96 5.63 -3.13
C VAL A 163 5.90 6.34 -3.97
N THR A 164 4.76 6.63 -3.35
CA THR A 164 3.72 7.46 -3.95
C THR A 164 3.47 8.72 -3.12
N PHE A 165 3.27 9.83 -3.78
CA PHE A 165 3.01 11.11 -3.13
C PHE A 165 1.51 11.35 -3.07
N ALA A 166 1.00 11.48 -1.85
CA ALA A 166 -0.36 11.95 -1.62
C ALA A 166 -0.37 13.48 -1.75
N LEU A 167 -0.58 13.95 -2.97
CA LEU A 167 -0.75 15.39 -3.24
C LEU A 167 -2.22 15.75 -3.11
N MET A 168 -2.50 16.80 -2.34
CA MET A 168 -3.84 17.39 -2.29
C MET A 168 -4.05 18.33 -3.48
N PRO A 169 -5.29 18.48 -3.98
CA PRO A 169 -5.59 19.47 -5.01
C PRO A 169 -5.10 20.87 -4.59
N GLY A 170 -4.28 21.50 -5.42
CA GLY A 170 -3.68 22.81 -5.16
C GLY A 170 -2.30 22.80 -4.50
N GLU A 171 -1.77 21.66 -4.08
CA GLU A 171 -0.38 21.56 -3.64
C GLU A 171 0.58 21.54 -4.85
N ALA A 172 1.69 22.27 -4.72
CA ALA A 172 2.71 22.27 -5.75
C ALA A 172 3.34 20.87 -5.86
N GLN A 173 3.43 20.34 -7.07
CA GLN A 173 4.11 19.07 -7.28
C GLN A 173 5.60 19.20 -6.89
N PRO A 174 6.14 18.26 -6.10
CA PRO A 174 7.58 18.24 -5.84
C PRO A 174 8.34 18.12 -7.16
N THR A 175 9.31 18.98 -7.38
CA THR A 175 10.14 18.91 -8.58
C THR A 175 11.10 17.71 -8.49
N PRO A 176 11.45 17.05 -9.61
CA PRO A 176 12.39 15.93 -9.60
C PRO A 176 13.73 16.24 -8.93
N SER A 177 14.15 17.51 -8.94
CA SER A 177 15.37 17.98 -8.27
C SER A 177 15.31 17.97 -6.72
N SER A 178 14.11 18.09 -6.14
CA SER A 178 13.95 18.00 -4.69
C SER A 178 14.07 16.57 -4.16
N TRP A 179 14.01 15.57 -5.02
CA TRP A 179 14.09 14.14 -4.71
C TRP A 179 15.53 13.63 -4.64
N CYS A 180 16.39 14.14 -5.54
CA CYS A 180 17.79 13.72 -5.59
C CYS A 180 18.61 14.22 -4.41
N ALA A 181 18.13 15.25 -3.68
CA ALA A 181 18.85 15.83 -2.55
C ALA A 181 18.73 15.02 -1.25
N THR A 182 17.72 14.14 -1.12
CA THR A 182 17.47 13.35 0.09
C THR A 182 17.81 11.86 -0.02
N SER A 183 18.13 11.36 -1.22
CA SER A 183 18.35 9.93 -1.48
C SER A 183 19.76 9.56 -1.96
N ALA A 184 20.79 10.34 -1.63
CA ALA A 184 22.16 9.91 -1.84
C ALA A 184 22.57 8.94 -0.72
N PRO A 185 22.68 7.62 -0.97
CA PRO A 185 23.29 6.73 0.00
C PRO A 185 24.77 7.15 0.13
N SER A 186 25.22 7.37 1.36
CA SER A 186 26.66 7.47 1.66
C SER A 186 27.32 6.19 1.16
N ARG A 187 28.07 6.30 0.07
CA ARG A 187 28.95 5.22 -0.40
C ARG A 187 30.01 4.99 0.69
N THR A 188 29.77 4.05 1.57
CA THR A 188 30.84 3.42 2.32
C THR A 188 31.60 2.54 1.36
N SER A 189 32.81 3.01 0.99
CA SER A 189 33.83 2.25 0.28
C SER A 189 34.17 1.01 1.11
N TRP A 190 33.86 -0.15 0.60
CA TRP A 190 34.47 -1.40 1.04
C TRP A 190 35.82 -1.52 0.31
N GLY A 191 36.92 -1.39 1.11
CA GLY A 191 38.24 -1.80 0.70
C GLY A 191 38.44 -3.30 0.85
#